data_14584983392e03d124d9212fc4202442
#
_entry.id   14584983392e03d124d9212fc4202442
#
_cell.length_a   1.000
_cell.length_b   1.000
_cell.length_c   1.000
_cell.angle_alpha   90.00
_cell.angle_beta   90.00
_cell.angle_gamma   90.00
#
_symmetry.space_group_name_H-M   'P 1'
#
loop_
_entity.id
_entity.type
_entity.pdbx_description
1 polymer ?
#
loop_
_entity_poly.entity_id
_entity_poly.type
_entity_poly.pdbx_seq_one_letter_code
_entity_poly.pdbx_strand_id
1 'polypeptide(L)'
;MTDPDPVRRTAAERFGATRTADPGVDAPAVGDGFDAFVDASGAPPAIRAGIPAVRPGGRIVLVGMGADDLELPVSLIQARELVLTGVFRYANTWPTAIALAADGRVDLDGMVTGRFPLDRAEDALNADRAPGSIKAVVHPGRAGTEPHIEEL
;
A
#
# COMPACT_ATOMS: atom_id res chain seq x y z
N MET A 1 -4.37 9.06 0.62
CA MET A 1 -4.18 7.75 -0.03
C MET A 1 -5.32 7.50 -1.02
N THR A 2 -5.08 6.77 -2.11
CA THR A 2 -6.12 6.30 -3.03
C THR A 2 -6.17 4.78 -3.05
N ASP A 3 -7.37 4.20 -3.00
CA ASP A 3 -7.62 2.77 -3.13
C ASP A 3 -9.06 2.54 -3.61
N PRO A 4 -9.35 1.61 -4.52
CA PRO A 4 -10.72 1.32 -4.95
C PRO A 4 -11.55 0.67 -3.85
N ASP A 5 -10.92 -0.05 -2.90
CA ASP A 5 -11.62 -0.72 -1.80
C ASP A 5 -11.97 0.27 -0.67
N PRO A 6 -13.26 0.50 -0.36
CA PRO A 6 -13.69 1.40 0.70
C PRO A 6 -13.21 0.96 2.09
N VAL A 7 -13.09 -0.35 2.34
CA VAL A 7 -12.61 -0.87 3.64
C VAL A 7 -11.14 -0.53 3.84
N ARG A 8 -10.32 -0.68 2.78
CA ARG A 8 -8.91 -0.28 2.83
C ARG A 8 -8.74 1.23 2.99
N ARG A 9 -9.64 2.04 2.41
CA ARG A 9 -9.63 3.49 2.63
C ARG A 9 -9.93 3.84 4.09
N THR A 10 -10.94 3.22 4.68
CA THR A 10 -11.28 3.41 6.11
C THR A 10 -10.11 2.97 7.01
N ALA A 11 -9.51 1.82 6.73
CA ALA A 11 -8.33 1.37 7.47
C ALA A 11 -7.16 2.36 7.37
N ALA A 12 -6.92 2.92 6.19
CA ALA A 12 -5.86 3.92 6.02
C ALA A 12 -6.06 5.17 6.88
N GLU A 13 -7.30 5.61 7.09
CA GLU A 13 -7.61 6.72 7.99
C GLU A 13 -7.25 6.38 9.44
N ARG A 14 -7.53 5.15 9.88
CA ARG A 14 -7.09 4.66 11.21
C ARG A 14 -5.57 4.67 11.37
N PHE A 15 -4.83 4.40 10.28
CA PHE A 15 -3.37 4.45 10.25
C PHE A 15 -2.79 5.84 9.93
N GLY A 16 -3.62 6.90 9.99
CA GLY A 16 -3.17 8.28 9.92
C GLY A 16 -3.23 8.93 8.53
N ALA A 17 -3.90 8.32 7.56
CA ALA A 17 -4.16 9.01 6.29
C ALA A 17 -5.11 10.18 6.52
N THR A 18 -4.64 11.39 6.20
CA THR A 18 -5.44 12.63 6.37
C THR A 18 -6.55 12.76 5.34
N ARG A 19 -6.43 12.08 4.20
CA ARG A 19 -7.45 12.01 3.14
C ARG A 19 -7.35 10.68 2.42
N THR A 20 -8.51 10.13 2.09
CA THR A 20 -8.65 8.97 1.22
C THR A 20 -9.54 9.29 0.04
N ALA A 21 -9.38 8.59 -1.08
CA ALA A 21 -10.17 8.80 -2.28
C ALA A 21 -10.30 7.50 -3.08
N ASP A 22 -11.41 7.37 -3.78
CA ASP A 22 -11.62 6.34 -4.79
C ASP A 22 -11.06 6.84 -6.13
N PRO A 23 -10.03 6.18 -6.69
CA PRO A 23 -9.44 6.65 -7.95
C PRO A 23 -10.38 6.53 -9.16
N GLY A 24 -11.46 5.75 -9.05
CA GLY A 24 -12.48 5.61 -10.09
C GLY A 24 -13.55 6.69 -10.06
N VAL A 25 -13.71 7.39 -8.95
CA VAL A 25 -14.79 8.38 -8.72
C VAL A 25 -14.22 9.77 -8.44
N ASP A 26 -13.17 9.84 -7.64
CA ASP A 26 -12.59 11.07 -7.15
C ASP A 26 -11.39 11.49 -8.00
N ALA A 27 -11.46 12.64 -8.66
CA ALA A 27 -10.25 13.25 -9.20
C ALA A 27 -9.31 13.63 -8.05
N PRO A 28 -8.01 13.32 -8.11
CA PRO A 28 -7.08 13.78 -7.09
C PRO A 28 -7.11 15.30 -7.04
N ALA A 29 -7.66 15.88 -5.96
CA ALA A 29 -7.59 17.31 -5.72
C ALA A 29 -6.14 17.65 -5.40
N VAL A 30 -5.41 18.07 -6.40
CA VAL A 30 -4.00 18.42 -6.31
C VAL A 30 -3.91 19.94 -6.37
N GLY A 31 -3.79 20.57 -5.20
CA GLY A 31 -3.44 22.00 -5.14
C GLY A 31 -2.04 22.22 -5.72
N ASP A 32 -1.09 22.63 -4.90
CA ASP A 32 0.31 22.83 -5.32
C ASP A 32 1.07 21.52 -5.61
N GLY A 33 0.43 20.37 -5.42
CA GLY A 33 0.98 19.03 -5.59
C GLY A 33 1.52 18.43 -4.30
N PHE A 34 1.78 17.12 -4.33
CA PHE A 34 2.35 16.38 -3.22
C PHE A 34 3.88 16.38 -3.29
N ASP A 35 4.56 16.38 -2.15
CA ASP A 35 6.03 16.24 -2.07
C ASP A 35 6.52 14.91 -2.64
N ALA A 36 5.75 13.87 -2.42
CA ALA A 36 6.04 12.53 -2.91
C ALA A 36 4.78 11.75 -3.29
N PHE A 37 4.91 10.90 -4.30
CA PHE A 37 3.97 9.85 -4.64
C PHE A 37 4.63 8.49 -4.43
N VAL A 38 3.97 7.62 -3.68
CA VAL A 38 4.40 6.24 -3.47
C VAL A 38 3.37 5.32 -4.10
N ASP A 39 3.76 4.61 -5.16
CA ASP A 39 2.94 3.53 -5.70
C ASP A 39 3.22 2.22 -4.96
N ALA A 40 2.19 1.68 -4.33
CA ALA A 40 2.22 0.37 -3.68
C ALA A 40 1.34 -0.68 -4.41
N SER A 41 0.73 -0.28 -5.52
CA SER A 41 -0.22 -1.12 -6.27
C SER A 41 0.41 -1.87 -7.45
N GLY A 42 1.41 -1.27 -8.09
CA GLY A 42 1.94 -1.72 -9.38
C GLY A 42 0.97 -1.56 -10.54
N ALA A 43 -0.16 -0.89 -10.33
CA ALA A 43 -1.19 -0.74 -11.35
C ALA A 43 -0.87 0.43 -12.29
N PRO A 44 -0.73 0.21 -13.62
CA PRO A 44 -0.41 1.26 -14.57
C PRO A 44 -1.32 2.50 -14.51
N PRO A 45 -2.64 2.38 -14.34
CA PRO A 45 -3.51 3.54 -14.19
C PRO A 45 -3.20 4.38 -12.95
N ALA A 46 -2.90 3.73 -11.81
CA ALA A 46 -2.57 4.42 -10.56
C ALA A 46 -1.24 5.20 -10.69
N ILE A 47 -0.22 4.58 -11.29
CA ILE A 47 1.08 5.21 -11.53
C ILE A 47 0.92 6.42 -12.46
N ARG A 48 0.19 6.28 -13.57
CA ARG A 48 -0.07 7.39 -14.50
C ARG A 48 -0.83 8.55 -13.86
N ALA A 49 -1.78 8.26 -12.99
CA ALA A 49 -2.54 9.29 -12.27
C ALA A 49 -1.72 9.96 -11.17
N GLY A 50 -0.80 9.22 -10.52
CA GLY A 50 0.02 9.73 -9.43
C GLY A 50 1.13 10.67 -9.87
N ILE A 51 1.75 10.44 -11.03
CA ILE A 51 2.86 11.26 -11.52
C ILE A 51 2.49 12.76 -11.66
N PRO A 52 1.38 13.14 -12.32
CA PRO A 52 0.97 14.55 -12.41
C PRO A 52 0.61 15.18 -11.07
N ALA A 53 0.32 14.39 -10.06
CA ALA A 53 -0.03 14.88 -8.72
C ALA A 53 1.18 15.34 -7.89
N VAL A 54 2.39 15.08 -8.36
CA VAL A 54 3.65 15.48 -7.67
C VAL A 54 4.04 16.88 -8.05
N ARG A 55 4.37 17.73 -7.05
CA ARG A 55 4.87 19.09 -7.27
C ARG A 55 6.24 19.08 -7.98
N PRO A 56 6.66 20.20 -8.59
CA PRO A 56 8.01 20.32 -9.14
C PRO A 56 9.09 20.01 -8.09
N GLY A 57 10.14 19.29 -8.50
CA GLY A 57 11.21 18.82 -7.63
C GLY A 57 10.82 17.69 -6.68
N GLY A 58 9.60 17.13 -6.81
CA GLY A 58 9.10 16.07 -5.94
C GLY A 58 9.60 14.68 -6.32
N ARG A 59 9.17 13.68 -5.56
CA ARG A 59 9.66 12.30 -5.69
C ARG A 59 8.54 11.32 -6.04
N ILE A 60 8.89 10.32 -6.84
CA ILE A 60 8.03 9.19 -7.19
C ILE A 60 8.76 7.92 -6.81
N VAL A 61 8.12 7.08 -5.99
CA VAL A 61 8.68 5.82 -5.51
C VAL A 61 7.76 4.68 -5.94
N LEU A 62 8.28 3.80 -6.80
CA LEU A 62 7.57 2.61 -7.27
C LEU A 62 7.94 1.42 -6.38
N VAL A 63 6.99 0.95 -5.57
CA VAL A 63 7.12 -0.19 -4.65
C VAL A 63 6.28 -1.37 -5.14
N GLY A 64 5.09 -1.09 -5.67
CA GLY A 64 4.20 -2.10 -6.23
C GLY A 64 4.80 -2.77 -7.46
N MET A 65 4.70 -4.09 -7.52
CA MET A 65 5.11 -4.87 -8.69
C MET A 65 3.90 -5.12 -9.59
N GLY A 66 4.04 -4.83 -10.86
CA GLY A 66 2.94 -4.93 -11.83
C GLY A 66 3.44 -5.28 -13.23
N ALA A 67 2.99 -4.56 -14.23
CA ALA A 67 3.39 -4.77 -15.62
C ALA A 67 4.88 -4.46 -15.84
N ASP A 68 5.54 -5.25 -16.69
CA ASP A 68 6.96 -5.07 -17.03
C ASP A 68 7.18 -3.77 -17.82
N ASP A 69 6.21 -3.38 -18.65
CA ASP A 69 6.26 -2.18 -19.46
C ASP A 69 5.18 -1.17 -19.04
N LEU A 70 5.59 0.08 -18.87
CA LEU A 70 4.70 1.19 -18.55
C LEU A 70 5.08 2.43 -19.36
N GLU A 71 4.12 2.98 -20.08
CA GLU A 71 4.27 4.27 -20.75
C GLU A 71 4.25 5.40 -19.72
N LEU A 72 5.30 6.22 -19.72
CA LEU A 72 5.50 7.32 -18.77
C LEU A 72 5.43 8.68 -19.49
N PRO A 73 4.91 9.73 -18.82
CA PRO A 73 4.89 11.10 -19.34
C PRO A 73 6.29 11.77 -19.18
N VAL A 74 7.25 11.35 -20.00
CA VAL A 74 8.67 11.75 -19.87
C VAL A 74 8.83 13.28 -19.92
N SER A 75 8.12 13.97 -20.81
CA SER A 75 8.17 15.44 -20.89
C SER A 75 7.71 16.13 -19.61
N LEU A 76 6.71 15.59 -18.92
CA LEU A 76 6.24 16.11 -17.65
C LEU A 76 7.28 15.88 -16.54
N ILE A 77 7.89 14.68 -16.51
CA ILE A 77 8.94 14.34 -15.56
C ILE A 77 10.12 15.30 -15.70
N GLN A 78 10.54 15.57 -16.94
CA GLN A 78 11.62 16.53 -17.24
C GLN A 78 11.22 17.98 -16.87
N ALA A 79 10.04 18.44 -17.30
CA ALA A 79 9.61 19.81 -17.05
C ALA A 79 9.44 20.16 -15.58
N ARG A 80 9.12 19.14 -14.74
CA ARG A 80 8.97 19.30 -13.29
C ARG A 80 10.19 18.85 -12.48
N GLU A 81 11.26 18.42 -13.12
CA GLU A 81 12.48 17.92 -12.45
C GLU A 81 12.16 16.82 -11.41
N LEU A 82 11.28 15.86 -11.76
CA LEU A 82 10.84 14.83 -10.84
C LEU A 82 11.91 13.74 -10.70
N VAL A 83 12.09 13.26 -9.46
CA VAL A 83 12.94 12.09 -9.18
C VAL A 83 12.07 10.85 -9.12
N LEU A 84 12.26 9.93 -10.08
CA LEU A 84 11.58 8.64 -10.12
C LEU A 84 12.56 7.53 -9.74
N THR A 85 12.17 6.69 -8.77
CA THR A 85 12.98 5.57 -8.28
C THR A 85 12.12 4.35 -8.02
N GLY A 86 12.72 3.17 -8.18
CA GLY A 86 12.13 1.90 -7.76
C GLY A 86 12.68 1.45 -6.42
N VAL A 87 11.92 0.59 -5.75
CA VAL A 87 12.33 -0.12 -4.53
C VAL A 87 12.12 -1.60 -4.75
N PHE A 88 13.15 -2.39 -4.46
CA PHE A 88 13.05 -3.85 -4.54
C PHE A 88 13.74 -4.48 -3.33
N ARG A 89 12.92 -5.20 -2.52
CA ARG A 89 13.32 -5.91 -1.30
C ARG A 89 13.96 -5.00 -0.22
N TYR A 90 14.73 -5.57 0.67
CA TYR A 90 15.02 -5.06 2.01
C TYR A 90 16.46 -4.55 2.16
N ALA A 91 16.94 -3.69 1.27
CA ALA A 91 18.31 -3.20 1.36
C ALA A 91 18.55 -2.44 2.68
N ASN A 92 19.09 -3.14 3.69
CA ASN A 92 19.41 -2.63 5.04
C ASN A 92 18.24 -2.00 5.81
N THR A 93 16.99 -2.37 5.51
CA THR A 93 15.80 -1.75 6.12
C THR A 93 15.31 -2.45 7.39
N TRP A 94 15.72 -3.69 7.66
CA TRP A 94 15.25 -4.48 8.79
C TRP A 94 15.45 -3.81 10.16
N PRO A 95 16.63 -3.28 10.50
CA PRO A 95 16.83 -2.62 11.80
C PRO A 95 15.89 -1.43 12.00
N THR A 96 15.70 -0.62 10.95
CA THR A 96 14.79 0.54 10.99
C THR A 96 13.33 0.09 11.12
N ALA A 97 12.91 -0.93 10.37
CA ALA A 97 11.54 -1.45 10.43
C ALA A 97 11.21 -2.02 11.82
N ILE A 98 12.15 -2.79 12.41
CA ILE A 98 12.00 -3.34 13.75
C ILE A 98 11.92 -2.21 14.80
N ALA A 99 12.78 -1.19 14.71
CA ALA A 99 12.75 -0.06 15.62
C ALA A 99 11.42 0.71 15.54
N LEU A 100 10.91 0.98 14.33
CA LEU A 100 9.62 1.66 14.13
C LEU A 100 8.45 0.89 14.75
N ALA A 101 8.45 -0.44 14.64
CA ALA A 101 7.43 -1.29 15.25
C ALA A 101 7.57 -1.34 16.78
N ALA A 102 8.80 -1.49 17.29
CA ALA A 102 9.07 -1.53 18.72
C ALA A 102 8.72 -0.21 19.44
N ASP A 103 8.94 0.93 18.78
CA ASP A 103 8.60 2.26 19.28
C ASP A 103 7.09 2.60 19.14
N GLY A 104 6.28 1.67 18.63
CA GLY A 104 4.84 1.88 18.44
C GLY A 104 4.51 2.91 17.34
N ARG A 105 5.46 3.27 16.49
CA ARG A 105 5.26 4.21 15.37
C ARG A 105 4.54 3.58 14.18
N VAL A 106 4.56 2.25 14.11
CA VAL A 106 3.83 1.44 13.12
C VAL A 106 3.06 0.38 13.87
N ASP A 107 1.75 0.39 13.74
CA ASP A 107 0.84 -0.62 14.29
C ASP A 107 0.73 -1.80 13.32
N LEU A 108 1.56 -2.82 13.53
CA LEU A 108 1.55 -4.02 12.71
C LEU A 108 0.39 -4.95 13.08
N ASP A 109 0.00 -5.02 14.34
CA ASP A 109 -1.09 -5.89 14.81
C ASP A 109 -2.44 -5.41 14.28
N GLY A 110 -2.67 -4.12 14.24
CA GLY A 110 -3.87 -3.51 13.65
C GLY A 110 -4.03 -3.75 12.15
N MET A 111 -2.97 -4.14 11.45
CA MET A 111 -3.02 -4.52 10.03
C MET A 111 -3.46 -5.97 9.82
N VAL A 112 -3.40 -6.84 10.84
CA VAL A 112 -3.73 -8.26 10.71
C VAL A 112 -5.23 -8.45 10.79
N THR A 113 -5.87 -8.72 9.65
CA THR A 113 -7.31 -8.93 9.51
C THR A 113 -7.73 -10.39 9.44
N GLY A 114 -6.78 -11.31 9.29
CA GLY A 114 -7.05 -12.74 9.27
C GLY A 114 -5.94 -13.55 9.95
N ARG A 115 -6.35 -14.49 10.83
CA ARG A 115 -5.44 -15.40 11.53
C ARG A 115 -5.85 -16.83 11.25
N PHE A 116 -4.96 -17.63 10.70
CA PHE A 116 -5.23 -18.98 10.24
C PHE A 116 -4.29 -19.99 10.90
N PRO A 117 -4.76 -21.19 11.26
CA PRO A 117 -3.88 -22.29 11.63
C PRO A 117 -3.15 -22.86 10.39
N LEU A 118 -2.12 -23.67 10.61
CA LEU A 118 -1.28 -24.19 9.52
C LEU A 118 -2.07 -25.07 8.53
N ASP A 119 -3.02 -25.86 9.00
CA ASP A 119 -3.90 -26.71 8.19
C ASP A 119 -4.90 -25.92 7.32
N ARG A 120 -5.02 -24.61 7.57
CA ARG A 120 -5.80 -23.63 6.78
C ARG A 120 -4.92 -22.63 6.03
N ALA A 121 -3.66 -22.98 5.76
CA ALA A 121 -2.73 -22.08 5.07
C ALA A 121 -3.19 -21.69 3.65
N GLU A 122 -3.89 -22.57 2.95
CA GLU A 122 -4.48 -22.27 1.63
C GLU A 122 -5.53 -21.16 1.72
N ASP A 123 -6.36 -21.17 2.76
CA ASP A 123 -7.33 -20.09 2.99
C ASP A 123 -6.64 -18.77 3.28
N ALA A 124 -5.55 -18.80 4.04
CA ALA A 124 -4.74 -17.60 4.30
C ALA A 124 -4.13 -17.01 3.01
N LEU A 125 -3.67 -17.87 2.09
CA LEU A 125 -3.12 -17.45 0.80
C LEU A 125 -4.20 -16.83 -0.13
N ASN A 126 -5.45 -17.24 0.02
CA ASN A 126 -6.57 -16.73 -0.75
C ASN A 126 -7.34 -15.59 -0.03
N ALA A 127 -6.96 -15.26 1.19
CA ALA A 127 -7.65 -14.26 2.00
C ALA A 127 -7.60 -12.85 1.40
N ASP A 128 -6.60 -12.54 0.58
CA ASP A 128 -6.46 -11.27 -0.14
C ASP A 128 -7.64 -10.96 -1.08
N ARG A 129 -8.39 -12.00 -1.49
CA ARG A 129 -9.59 -11.90 -2.33
C ARG A 129 -10.86 -11.57 -1.53
N ALA A 130 -10.80 -11.69 -0.21
CA ALA A 130 -11.93 -11.36 0.65
C ALA A 130 -12.05 -9.85 0.83
N PRO A 131 -13.28 -9.29 0.75
CA PRO A 131 -13.49 -7.88 1.04
C PRO A 131 -12.94 -7.50 2.43
N GLY A 132 -12.23 -6.38 2.52
CA GLY A 132 -11.67 -5.91 3.79
C GLY A 132 -10.39 -6.59 4.25
N SER A 133 -9.88 -7.57 3.52
CA SER A 133 -8.61 -8.20 3.85
C SER A 133 -7.43 -7.25 3.63
N ILE A 134 -6.62 -7.04 4.68
CA ILE A 134 -5.37 -6.27 4.61
C ILE A 134 -4.19 -7.22 4.74
N LYS A 135 -4.15 -8.02 5.83
CA LYS A 135 -3.05 -8.94 6.11
C LYS A 135 -3.55 -10.24 6.74
N ALA A 136 -3.26 -11.37 6.08
CA ALA A 136 -3.47 -12.70 6.63
C ALA A 136 -2.16 -13.22 7.25
N VAL A 137 -2.27 -13.89 8.40
CA VAL A 137 -1.15 -14.51 9.11
C VAL A 137 -1.46 -15.97 9.41
N VAL A 138 -0.51 -16.86 9.15
CA VAL A 138 -0.59 -18.27 9.53
C VAL A 138 0.17 -18.50 10.85
N HIS A 139 -0.49 -19.17 11.81
CA HIS A 139 0.09 -19.55 13.10
C HIS A 139 0.37 -21.04 13.15
N PRO A 140 1.61 -21.51 12.91
CA PRO A 140 1.91 -22.95 12.82
C PRO A 140 1.67 -23.74 14.12
N GLY A 141 1.66 -23.09 15.27
CA GLY A 141 1.48 -23.72 16.59
C GLY A 141 0.03 -23.85 17.05
N ARG A 142 -0.95 -23.38 16.27
CA ARG A 142 -2.37 -23.49 16.60
C ARG A 142 -3.03 -24.51 15.70
N ALA A 143 -3.30 -25.70 16.23
CA ALA A 143 -4.17 -26.68 15.58
C ALA A 143 -5.64 -26.41 15.98
N GLY A 144 -6.55 -26.35 14.99
CA GLY A 144 -7.99 -26.53 15.25
C GLY A 144 -8.79 -25.34 15.81
N THR A 145 -8.30 -24.10 15.77
CA THR A 145 -9.14 -22.93 16.03
C THR A 145 -9.73 -22.42 14.70
N GLU A 146 -11.05 -22.12 14.71
CA GLU A 146 -11.68 -21.49 13.55
C GLU A 146 -10.93 -20.21 13.14
N PRO A 147 -10.83 -19.94 11.82
CA PRO A 147 -10.21 -18.71 11.33
C PRO A 147 -10.98 -17.51 11.88
N HIS A 148 -10.30 -16.63 12.57
CA HIS A 148 -10.87 -15.39 13.04
C HIS A 148 -10.61 -14.32 11.98
N ILE A 149 -11.67 -13.87 11.31
CA ILE A 149 -11.65 -12.69 10.45
C ILE A 149 -12.24 -11.56 11.29
N GLU A 150 -11.42 -10.58 11.64
CA GLU A 150 -11.89 -9.37 12.32
C GLU A 150 -12.53 -8.47 11.25
N GLU A 151 -13.80 -8.14 11.42
CA GLU A 151 -14.45 -7.07 10.66
C GLU A 151 -13.88 -5.72 11.12
N LEU A 152 -13.39 -4.93 10.17
CA LEU A 152 -12.84 -3.59 10.36
C LEU A 152 -13.93 -2.52 10.47
#